data_f90fba7868d89f153093f39d3f670ad7
#
_entry.id   f90fba7868d89f153093f39d3f670ad7
#
_cell.length_a   1.000
_cell.length_b   1.000
_cell.length_c   1.000
_cell.angle_alpha   90.00
_cell.angle_beta   90.00
_cell.angle_gamma   90.00
#
_symmetry.space_group_name_H-M   'P 1'
#
loop_
_entity.id
_entity.type
_entity.pdbx_description
1 polymer ?
#
loop_
_entity_poly.entity_id
_entity_poly.type
_entity_poly.pdbx_seq_one_letter_code
_entity_poly.pdbx_strand_id
1 'polypeptide(L)'
;MRKFRELCPPEYVDDKRSSNFNSRSGYGKDNPAVVMLDGTIVRFRTTNQGPEALQGATIHHVVIDEPTAPDIYRELDRRVMRTGGTISISATPANRDCTWMRDMVTDGAIEEIHARLTVANLTPVGADGPLRLLDGTPMNQAWIDEQWRVTPAMFAPVVLDGEWDMRPEGVFFKSFDPARHVSPLARLNPARGEITWALGIDYSAAQREHGQTAALLQVQSQVDEHGRKREAVLVTDEVVMPGVATNTQFADKVLDMVERHGLRWRDLGKVHGDNPVRSRWGMKSNIETMRAISSRLGVSPRALRPRILKAKDGTQSAGTVSTGCRYLHVAMVHENLVVHPRCSGIIDALQTWDFDPKHPAKDRIDAIRYALKPWIFPYGSSKGPMLRVG
;
A
#
# COMPACT_ATOMS: atom_id res chain seq x y z
N MET A 1 16.78 -9.89 0.12
CA MET A 1 18.18 -10.28 -0.20
C MET A 1 19.23 -9.38 0.43
N ARG A 2 19.14 -8.05 0.30
CA ARG A 2 20.08 -7.12 0.98
C ARG A 2 20.10 -7.32 2.50
N LYS A 3 18.95 -7.42 3.14
CA LYS A 3 18.84 -7.68 4.59
C LYS A 3 19.49 -8.99 5.03
N PHE A 4 19.44 -10.04 4.21
CA PHE A 4 20.12 -11.28 4.54
C PHE A 4 21.63 -11.07 4.68
N ARG A 5 22.25 -10.31 3.75
CA ARG A 5 23.68 -9.98 3.82
C ARG A 5 24.02 -9.09 5.02
N GLU A 6 23.12 -8.21 5.41
CA GLU A 6 23.29 -7.33 6.58
C GLU A 6 23.19 -8.10 7.92
N LEU A 7 22.41 -9.19 7.95
CA LEU A 7 22.19 -9.99 9.15
C LEU A 7 23.07 -11.24 9.22
N CYS A 8 23.53 -11.76 8.09
CA CYS A 8 24.40 -12.92 8.03
C CYS A 8 25.86 -12.48 8.22
N PRO A 9 26.54 -12.95 9.29
CA PRO A 9 27.93 -12.60 9.51
C PRO A 9 28.81 -12.99 8.31
N PRO A 10 29.65 -12.09 7.77
CA PRO A 10 30.45 -12.34 6.58
C PRO A 10 31.36 -13.57 6.69
N GLU A 11 31.82 -13.88 7.88
CA GLU A 11 32.69 -15.02 8.18
C GLU A 11 32.06 -16.39 7.94
N TYR A 12 30.75 -16.46 7.74
CA TYR A 12 30.05 -17.70 7.40
C TYR A 12 29.79 -17.86 5.89
N VAL A 13 30.07 -16.83 5.08
CA VAL A 13 29.73 -16.82 3.64
C VAL A 13 30.97 -17.08 2.78
N ASP A 14 30.84 -18.03 1.86
CA ASP A 14 31.81 -18.23 0.80
C ASP A 14 31.53 -17.27 -0.37
N ASP A 15 32.11 -16.10 -0.34
CA ASP A 15 31.90 -15.06 -1.34
C ASP A 15 32.37 -15.48 -2.76
N LYS A 16 33.30 -16.42 -2.87
CA LYS A 16 33.80 -16.90 -4.19
C LYS A 16 32.79 -17.78 -4.89
N ARG A 17 31.98 -18.51 -4.13
CA ARG A 17 30.94 -19.43 -4.63
C ARG A 17 29.56 -18.81 -4.64
N SER A 18 29.36 -17.70 -3.95
CA SER A 18 28.09 -16.98 -3.86
C SER A 18 27.85 -16.12 -5.12
N SER A 19 26.58 -15.82 -5.42
CA SER A 19 26.22 -14.84 -6.45
C SER A 19 26.81 -13.47 -6.12
N ASN A 20 27.20 -12.71 -7.16
CA ASN A 20 27.76 -11.37 -6.98
C ASN A 20 26.78 -10.46 -6.21
N PHE A 21 27.29 -9.86 -5.15
CA PHE A 21 26.57 -8.91 -4.32
C PHE A 21 26.88 -7.48 -4.75
N ASN A 22 25.84 -6.69 -4.96
CA ASN A 22 25.94 -5.26 -5.21
C ASN A 22 25.30 -4.49 -4.04
N SER A 23 26.02 -3.56 -3.42
CA SER A 23 25.55 -2.80 -2.24
C SER A 23 24.27 -2.01 -2.50
N ARG A 24 23.99 -1.62 -3.75
CA ARG A 24 22.79 -0.87 -4.13
C ARG A 24 21.60 -1.77 -4.49
N SER A 25 21.83 -2.89 -5.21
CA SER A 25 20.78 -3.76 -5.75
C SER A 25 20.67 -5.12 -5.05
N GLY A 26 21.57 -5.46 -4.16
CA GLY A 26 21.65 -6.78 -3.52
C GLY A 26 22.29 -7.82 -4.43
N TYR A 27 21.93 -9.10 -4.27
CA TYR A 27 22.35 -10.17 -5.15
C TYR A 27 21.69 -10.06 -6.53
N GLY A 28 22.37 -10.55 -7.57
CA GLY A 28 21.91 -10.47 -8.97
C GLY A 28 20.47 -10.97 -9.17
N LYS A 29 19.82 -10.51 -10.25
CA LYS A 29 18.40 -10.77 -10.49
C LYS A 29 18.08 -12.22 -10.86
N ASP A 30 19.04 -12.91 -11.49
CA ASP A 30 18.84 -14.26 -11.99
C ASP A 30 19.34 -15.29 -10.97
N ASN A 31 18.39 -15.97 -10.32
CA ASN A 31 18.65 -17.09 -9.41
C ASN A 31 19.71 -16.83 -8.32
N PRO A 32 19.61 -15.77 -7.55
CA PRO A 32 20.63 -15.44 -6.57
C PRO A 32 20.75 -16.53 -5.50
N ALA A 33 22.00 -16.92 -5.25
CA ALA A 33 22.34 -17.92 -4.24
C ALA A 33 23.47 -17.40 -3.35
N VAL A 34 23.38 -17.68 -2.06
CA VAL A 34 24.46 -17.50 -1.09
C VAL A 34 24.94 -18.88 -0.70
N VAL A 35 26.23 -19.11 -0.81
CA VAL A 35 26.89 -20.37 -0.38
C VAL A 35 27.55 -20.10 0.95
N MET A 36 27.22 -20.92 1.95
CA MET A 36 27.84 -20.86 3.26
C MET A 36 29.14 -21.69 3.27
N LEU A 37 30.04 -21.43 4.23
CA LEU A 37 31.31 -22.16 4.34
C LEU A 37 31.12 -23.64 4.66
N ASP A 38 30.00 -24.03 5.29
CA ASP A 38 29.63 -25.43 5.54
C ASP A 38 29.04 -26.13 4.30
N GLY A 39 28.93 -25.43 3.18
CA GLY A 39 28.35 -25.93 1.94
C GLY A 39 26.83 -25.73 1.82
N THR A 40 26.15 -25.18 2.81
CA THR A 40 24.73 -24.81 2.71
C THR A 40 24.50 -23.77 1.61
N ILE A 41 23.49 -23.97 0.79
CA ILE A 41 23.14 -23.04 -0.29
C ILE A 41 21.79 -22.42 0.00
N VAL A 42 21.76 -21.10 0.21
CA VAL A 42 20.55 -20.31 0.38
C VAL A 42 20.15 -19.69 -0.96
N ARG A 43 18.99 -20.05 -1.48
CA ARG A 43 18.47 -19.54 -2.75
C ARG A 43 17.26 -18.64 -2.53
N PHE A 44 17.25 -17.49 -3.19
CA PHE A 44 16.13 -16.56 -3.12
C PHE A 44 15.28 -16.68 -4.39
N ARG A 45 13.97 -16.78 -4.21
CA ARG A 45 12.99 -16.86 -5.28
C ARG A 45 11.85 -15.87 -5.00
N THR A 46 11.16 -15.47 -6.05
CA THR A 46 9.93 -14.69 -5.94
C THR A 46 8.75 -15.53 -6.42
N THR A 47 7.65 -15.44 -5.72
CA THR A 47 6.41 -16.17 -6.07
C THR A 47 5.82 -15.72 -7.42
N ASN A 48 6.21 -14.56 -7.94
CA ASN A 48 5.78 -14.07 -9.25
C ASN A 48 6.34 -14.86 -10.44
N GLN A 49 7.34 -15.73 -10.20
CA GLN A 49 7.93 -16.57 -11.25
C GLN A 49 7.09 -17.83 -11.55
N GLY A 50 6.04 -18.07 -10.75
CA GLY A 50 5.20 -19.26 -10.87
C GLY A 50 5.83 -20.53 -10.30
N PRO A 51 5.04 -21.63 -10.21
CA PRO A 51 5.50 -22.90 -9.66
C PRO A 51 6.56 -23.58 -10.54
N GLU A 52 6.57 -23.33 -11.86
CA GLU A 52 7.55 -23.92 -12.76
C GLU A 52 8.99 -23.50 -12.44
N ALA A 53 9.19 -22.28 -11.97
CA ALA A 53 10.52 -21.78 -11.59
C ALA A 53 11.11 -22.49 -10.36
N LEU A 54 10.30 -23.23 -9.62
CA LEU A 54 10.68 -23.99 -8.44
C LEU A 54 10.99 -25.46 -8.77
N GLN A 55 10.71 -25.90 -9.99
CA GLN A 55 10.93 -27.29 -10.42
C GLN A 55 12.42 -27.64 -10.47
N GLY A 56 12.72 -28.93 -10.25
CA GLY A 56 14.08 -29.48 -10.37
C GLY A 56 15.00 -29.24 -9.16
N ALA A 57 14.62 -28.43 -8.18
CA ALA A 57 15.42 -28.21 -7.00
C ALA A 57 15.24 -29.34 -5.94
N THR A 58 16.34 -29.71 -5.29
CA THR A 58 16.32 -30.49 -4.05
C THR A 58 16.44 -29.51 -2.90
N ILE A 59 15.45 -29.50 -1.99
CA ILE A 59 15.31 -28.48 -0.94
C ILE A 59 15.16 -29.18 0.40
N HIS A 60 15.94 -28.76 1.40
CA HIS A 60 15.87 -29.29 2.77
C HIS A 60 15.01 -28.41 3.67
N HIS A 61 14.99 -27.10 3.43
CA HIS A 61 14.17 -26.16 4.16
C HIS A 61 13.69 -25.02 3.28
N VAL A 62 12.44 -24.60 3.44
CA VAL A 62 11.85 -23.45 2.74
C VAL A 62 11.35 -22.46 3.78
N VAL A 63 11.69 -21.19 3.59
CA VAL A 63 11.09 -20.07 4.34
C VAL A 63 10.28 -19.25 3.36
N ILE A 64 8.99 -19.14 3.60
CA ILE A 64 8.06 -18.31 2.83
C ILE A 64 7.76 -17.05 3.62
N ASP A 65 8.15 -15.90 3.08
CA ASP A 65 7.86 -14.59 3.65
C ASP A 65 6.57 -14.07 3.02
N GLU A 66 5.52 -14.01 3.78
CA GLU A 66 4.14 -13.72 3.40
C GLU A 66 3.44 -14.87 2.62
N PRO A 67 2.11 -15.03 2.80
CA PRO A 67 1.33 -16.07 2.16
C PRO A 67 1.50 -16.12 0.65
N THR A 68 1.57 -17.30 0.09
CA THR A 68 1.68 -17.54 -1.34
C THR A 68 0.42 -18.24 -1.89
N ALA A 69 0.32 -18.36 -3.21
CA ALA A 69 -0.76 -19.13 -3.81
C ALA A 69 -0.63 -20.63 -3.49
N PRO A 70 -1.74 -21.37 -3.38
CA PRO A 70 -1.73 -22.79 -2.99
C PRO A 70 -0.93 -23.70 -3.93
N ASP A 71 -0.85 -23.36 -5.21
CA ASP A 71 -0.11 -24.11 -6.23
C ASP A 71 1.42 -24.00 -6.00
N ILE A 72 1.90 -22.83 -5.59
CA ILE A 72 3.29 -22.62 -5.22
C ILE A 72 3.64 -23.41 -3.95
N TYR A 73 2.77 -23.37 -2.93
CA TYR A 73 2.96 -24.16 -1.72
C TYR A 73 3.06 -25.65 -2.03
N ARG A 74 2.11 -26.21 -2.80
CA ARG A 74 2.12 -27.64 -3.20
C ARG A 74 3.39 -28.02 -3.96
N GLU A 75 3.91 -27.13 -4.81
CA GLU A 75 5.17 -27.40 -5.52
C GLU A 75 6.35 -27.46 -4.55
N LEU A 76 6.43 -26.51 -3.60
CA LEU A 76 7.49 -26.49 -2.58
C LEU A 76 7.40 -27.72 -1.65
N ASP A 77 6.19 -28.11 -1.25
CA ASP A 77 5.94 -29.28 -0.43
C ASP A 77 6.48 -30.56 -1.09
N ARG A 78 6.19 -30.77 -2.37
CA ARG A 78 6.78 -31.89 -3.16
C ARG A 78 8.30 -31.89 -3.19
N ARG A 79 8.93 -30.70 -3.11
CA ARG A 79 10.40 -30.58 -3.15
C ARG A 79 11.03 -30.94 -1.82
N VAL A 80 10.44 -30.51 -0.71
CA VAL A 80 10.93 -30.83 0.64
C VAL A 80 10.63 -32.27 1.03
N MET A 81 9.52 -32.86 0.58
CA MET A 81 9.19 -34.27 0.84
C MET A 81 10.31 -35.23 0.43
N ARG A 82 11.03 -34.94 -0.64
CA ARG A 82 12.16 -35.78 -1.13
C ARG A 82 13.33 -35.86 -0.15
N THR A 83 13.49 -34.86 0.68
CA THR A 83 14.61 -34.73 1.63
C THR A 83 14.17 -34.98 3.07
N GLY A 84 12.87 -35.18 3.31
CA GLY A 84 12.30 -35.10 4.67
C GLY A 84 12.44 -33.71 5.27
N GLY A 85 12.47 -32.69 4.44
CA GLY A 85 12.66 -31.30 4.84
C GLY A 85 11.40 -30.64 5.37
N THR A 86 11.50 -29.35 5.67
CA THR A 86 10.42 -28.58 6.32
C THR A 86 10.11 -27.28 5.58
N ILE A 87 8.90 -26.76 5.77
CA ILE A 87 8.46 -25.46 5.29
C ILE A 87 8.05 -24.61 6.49
N SER A 88 8.61 -23.40 6.58
CA SER A 88 8.18 -22.37 7.54
C SER A 88 7.55 -21.23 6.78
N ILE A 89 6.39 -20.76 7.25
CA ILE A 89 5.66 -19.64 6.60
C ILE A 89 5.46 -18.56 7.65
N SER A 90 5.93 -17.34 7.38
CA SER A 90 5.49 -16.16 8.12
C SER A 90 4.31 -15.53 7.39
N ALA A 91 3.22 -15.26 8.10
CA ALA A 91 1.99 -14.80 7.50
C ALA A 91 1.35 -13.67 8.30
N THR A 92 0.90 -12.63 7.58
CA THR A 92 -0.10 -11.69 8.07
C THR A 92 -1.32 -11.82 7.17
N PRO A 93 -2.40 -12.48 7.61
CA PRO A 93 -3.54 -12.84 6.75
C PRO A 93 -4.29 -11.65 6.12
N ALA A 94 -4.06 -10.43 6.61
CA ALA A 94 -4.74 -9.20 6.16
C ALA A 94 -4.60 -8.88 4.66
N ASN A 95 -3.60 -9.40 3.98
CA ASN A 95 -3.21 -8.94 2.65
C ASN A 95 -3.47 -9.92 1.52
N ARG A 96 -3.84 -11.16 1.81
CA ARG A 96 -4.03 -12.22 0.82
C ARG A 96 -5.10 -13.22 1.28
N ASP A 97 -5.67 -13.95 0.33
CA ASP A 97 -6.50 -15.10 0.65
C ASP A 97 -5.63 -16.20 1.29
N CYS A 98 -5.81 -16.39 2.59
CA CYS A 98 -5.12 -17.37 3.40
C CYS A 98 -6.05 -18.53 3.84
N THR A 99 -7.25 -18.63 3.27
CA THR A 99 -8.23 -19.66 3.64
C THR A 99 -7.64 -21.06 3.59
N TRP A 100 -6.87 -21.36 2.54
CA TRP A 100 -6.21 -22.66 2.38
C TRP A 100 -5.21 -22.97 3.51
N MET A 101 -4.50 -21.98 4.04
CA MET A 101 -3.59 -22.17 5.18
C MET A 101 -4.36 -22.42 6.48
N ARG A 102 -5.41 -21.62 6.71
CA ARG A 102 -6.32 -21.80 7.84
C ARG A 102 -6.92 -23.20 7.85
N ASP A 103 -7.38 -23.68 6.70
CA ASP A 103 -7.95 -25.02 6.56
C ASP A 103 -6.89 -26.08 6.91
N MET A 104 -5.65 -25.93 6.42
CA MET A 104 -4.55 -26.85 6.76
C MET A 104 -4.16 -26.83 8.25
N VAL A 105 -4.23 -25.68 8.91
CA VAL A 105 -4.04 -25.58 10.37
C VAL A 105 -5.18 -26.30 11.10
N THR A 106 -6.43 -26.07 10.67
CA THR A 106 -7.61 -26.70 11.25
C THR A 106 -7.56 -28.22 11.11
N ASP A 107 -7.09 -28.72 9.97
CA ASP A 107 -6.95 -30.14 9.67
C ASP A 107 -5.70 -30.77 10.34
N GLY A 108 -4.89 -29.97 11.05
CA GLY A 108 -3.65 -30.42 11.69
C GLY A 108 -2.52 -30.77 10.73
N ALA A 109 -2.61 -30.35 9.46
CA ALA A 109 -1.58 -30.56 8.44
C ALA A 109 -0.40 -29.57 8.56
N ILE A 110 -0.62 -28.43 9.22
CA ILE A 110 0.38 -27.40 9.54
C ILE A 110 0.26 -27.07 11.02
N GLU A 111 1.39 -26.94 11.70
CA GLU A 111 1.45 -26.41 13.05
C GLU A 111 1.48 -24.88 13.02
N GLU A 112 0.67 -24.24 13.85
CA GLU A 112 0.61 -22.78 13.97
C GLU A 112 1.35 -22.29 15.21
N ILE A 113 2.22 -21.28 15.00
CA ILE A 113 2.77 -20.47 16.07
C ILE A 113 2.10 -19.10 15.99
N HIS A 114 1.13 -18.87 16.86
CA HIS A 114 0.36 -17.64 16.89
C HIS A 114 1.12 -16.54 17.65
N ALA A 115 1.54 -15.49 16.94
CA ALA A 115 2.27 -14.37 17.52
C ALA A 115 1.38 -13.13 17.64
N ARG A 116 1.02 -12.75 18.86
CA ARG A 116 0.31 -11.50 19.17
C ARG A 116 1.29 -10.37 19.42
N LEU A 117 0.87 -9.14 19.15
CA LEU A 117 1.65 -7.95 19.48
C LEU A 117 1.56 -7.66 20.97
N THR A 118 2.50 -8.20 21.75
CA THR A 118 2.62 -7.98 23.19
C THR A 118 4.05 -7.61 23.56
N VAL A 119 4.24 -6.93 24.69
CA VAL A 119 5.60 -6.60 25.18
C VAL A 119 6.43 -7.87 25.39
N ALA A 120 5.80 -8.95 25.87
CA ALA A 120 6.48 -10.23 26.07
C ALA A 120 7.04 -10.80 24.76
N ASN A 121 6.23 -10.79 23.69
CA ASN A 121 6.65 -11.29 22.37
C ASN A 121 7.68 -10.36 21.67
N LEU A 122 7.73 -9.10 22.08
CA LEU A 122 8.71 -8.12 21.59
C LEU A 122 9.98 -8.06 22.45
N THR A 123 10.06 -8.83 23.53
CA THR A 123 11.24 -8.88 24.42
C THR A 123 12.02 -10.16 24.12
N PRO A 124 13.23 -10.07 23.55
CA PRO A 124 14.05 -11.25 23.30
C PRO A 124 14.38 -11.99 24.62
N VAL A 125 14.49 -13.30 24.54
CA VAL A 125 14.84 -14.13 25.70
C VAL A 125 16.21 -13.68 26.26
N GLY A 126 16.23 -13.32 27.54
CA GLY A 126 17.45 -12.86 28.22
C GLY A 126 17.78 -11.38 28.01
N ALA A 127 16.92 -10.61 27.36
CA ALA A 127 17.11 -9.16 27.23
C ALA A 127 16.47 -8.38 28.38
N ASP A 128 17.05 -7.24 28.72
CA ASP A 128 16.57 -6.35 29.80
C ASP A 128 15.35 -5.49 29.38
N GLY A 129 14.79 -5.70 28.19
CA GLY A 129 13.63 -4.96 27.73
C GLY A 129 13.25 -5.24 26.28
N PRO A 130 12.17 -4.59 25.78
CA PRO A 130 11.65 -4.83 24.45
C PRO A 130 12.60 -4.35 23.36
N LEU A 131 12.44 -4.91 22.15
CA LEU A 131 13.09 -4.44 20.93
C LEU A 131 12.91 -2.93 20.75
N ARG A 132 13.81 -2.32 20.02
CA ARG A 132 13.75 -0.90 19.67
C ARG A 132 13.63 -0.73 18.17
N LEU A 133 12.93 0.32 17.76
CA LEU A 133 12.93 0.80 16.37
C LEU A 133 14.31 1.39 16.01
N LEU A 134 14.54 1.61 14.72
CA LEU A 134 15.81 2.22 14.23
C LEU A 134 16.11 3.60 14.82
N ASP A 135 15.09 4.34 15.23
CA ASP A 135 15.21 5.66 15.88
C ASP A 135 15.43 5.56 17.39
N GLY A 136 15.58 4.34 17.92
CA GLY A 136 15.77 4.07 19.34
C GLY A 136 14.48 3.98 20.15
N THR A 137 13.31 4.21 19.57
CA THR A 137 12.01 4.12 20.25
C THR A 137 11.77 2.69 20.76
N PRO A 138 11.54 2.47 22.07
CA PRO A 138 11.27 1.14 22.59
C PRO A 138 9.88 0.66 22.16
N MET A 139 9.77 -0.61 21.75
CA MET A 139 8.50 -1.25 21.41
C MET A 139 7.77 -1.73 22.68
N ASN A 140 7.56 -0.81 23.62
CA ASN A 140 6.91 -1.05 24.91
C ASN A 140 5.37 -0.95 24.81
N GLN A 141 4.67 -1.02 25.95
CA GLN A 141 3.21 -0.96 25.99
C GLN A 141 2.65 0.33 25.34
N ALA A 142 3.24 1.47 25.59
CA ALA A 142 2.79 2.74 24.99
C ALA A 142 2.91 2.72 23.46
N TRP A 143 3.96 2.09 22.92
CA TRP A 143 4.09 1.89 21.49
C TRP A 143 3.02 0.93 20.94
N ILE A 144 2.72 -0.15 21.67
CA ILE A 144 1.65 -1.10 21.31
C ILE A 144 0.30 -0.40 21.29
N ASP A 145 -0.02 0.36 22.34
CA ASP A 145 -1.28 1.11 22.44
C ASP A 145 -1.45 2.09 21.27
N GLU A 146 -0.36 2.73 20.86
CA GLU A 146 -0.38 3.57 19.65
C GLU A 146 -0.63 2.74 18.38
N GLN A 147 -0.05 1.52 18.26
CA GLN A 147 -0.35 0.65 17.10
C GLN A 147 -1.84 0.27 17.06
N TRP A 148 -2.44 -0.03 18.21
CA TRP A 148 -3.88 -0.29 18.29
C TRP A 148 -4.71 0.93 17.91
N ARG A 149 -4.32 2.12 18.36
CA ARG A 149 -5.01 3.38 18.06
C ARG A 149 -4.99 3.73 16.58
N VAL A 150 -3.83 3.52 15.90
CA VAL A 150 -3.63 3.90 14.49
C VAL A 150 -3.99 2.78 13.50
N THR A 151 -4.27 1.57 13.98
CA THR A 151 -4.71 0.48 13.11
C THR A 151 -6.23 0.48 13.03
N PRO A 152 -6.83 0.51 11.82
CA PRO A 152 -8.28 0.42 11.69
C PRO A 152 -8.83 -0.81 12.41
N ALA A 153 -9.94 -0.64 13.15
CA ALA A 153 -10.51 -1.67 14.03
C ALA A 153 -10.75 -3.02 13.32
N MET A 154 -11.15 -2.98 12.03
CA MET A 154 -11.35 -4.19 11.23
C MET A 154 -10.06 -4.95 10.92
N PHE A 155 -8.90 -4.28 10.87
CA PHE A 155 -7.60 -4.91 10.61
C PHE A 155 -6.83 -5.27 11.87
N ALA A 156 -7.15 -4.62 13.00
CA ALA A 156 -6.42 -4.79 14.24
C ALA A 156 -6.32 -6.27 14.69
N PRO A 157 -7.39 -7.08 14.64
CA PRO A 157 -7.31 -8.49 15.00
C PRO A 157 -6.30 -9.27 14.16
N VAL A 158 -6.25 -8.99 12.86
CA VAL A 158 -5.34 -9.70 11.95
C VAL A 158 -3.90 -9.17 12.03
N VAL A 159 -3.73 -7.85 12.10
CA VAL A 159 -2.40 -7.21 12.02
C VAL A 159 -1.68 -7.22 13.36
N LEU A 160 -2.42 -7.11 14.47
CA LEU A 160 -1.85 -6.94 15.81
C LEU A 160 -2.00 -8.19 16.67
N ASP A 161 -3.10 -8.93 16.51
CA ASP A 161 -3.34 -10.18 17.23
C ASP A 161 -3.01 -11.44 16.41
N GLY A 162 -2.77 -11.33 15.10
CA GLY A 162 -2.48 -12.46 14.22
C GLY A 162 -3.70 -13.35 13.92
N GLU A 163 -4.93 -12.85 14.11
CA GLU A 163 -6.14 -13.60 13.79
C GLU A 163 -6.29 -13.84 12.28
N TRP A 164 -6.97 -14.94 11.89
CA TRP A 164 -7.16 -15.29 10.49
C TRP A 164 -8.17 -14.41 9.75
N ASP A 165 -9.16 -13.89 10.46
CA ASP A 165 -10.27 -13.19 9.86
C ASP A 165 -10.30 -11.71 10.26
N MET A 166 -10.43 -10.85 9.25
CA MET A 166 -10.81 -9.46 9.49
C MET A 166 -12.24 -9.44 10.05
N ARG A 167 -12.51 -8.49 10.95
CA ARG A 167 -13.87 -8.26 11.45
C ARG A 167 -14.50 -7.09 10.68
N PRO A 168 -15.20 -7.33 9.57
CA PRO A 168 -15.89 -6.29 8.84
C PRO A 168 -17.16 -5.89 9.60
N GLU A 169 -17.03 -5.00 10.58
CA GLU A 169 -18.19 -4.44 11.28
C GLU A 169 -18.29 -2.94 11.01
N GLY A 170 -19.24 -2.57 10.16
CA GLY A 170 -19.63 -1.18 9.92
C GLY A 170 -18.60 -0.38 9.11
N VAL A 171 -18.66 0.93 9.27
CA VAL A 171 -17.87 1.90 8.51
C VAL A 171 -16.37 1.73 8.75
N PHE A 172 -15.60 1.72 7.64
CA PHE A 172 -14.14 1.56 7.71
C PHE A 172 -13.44 2.71 8.46
N PHE A 173 -13.81 3.96 8.14
CA PHE A 173 -13.17 5.15 8.73
C PHE A 173 -13.90 5.61 10.00
N LYS A 174 -13.98 4.75 11.03
CA LYS A 174 -14.56 5.11 12.34
C LYS A 174 -13.88 6.32 13.01
N SER A 175 -12.66 6.66 12.62
CA SER A 175 -11.93 7.84 13.07
C SER A 175 -12.37 9.14 12.39
N PHE A 176 -13.14 9.07 11.31
CA PHE A 176 -13.64 10.26 10.63
C PHE A 176 -14.81 10.88 11.44
N ASP A 177 -14.56 12.08 11.91
CA ASP A 177 -15.55 12.89 12.62
C ASP A 177 -15.73 14.22 11.87
N PRO A 178 -16.89 14.49 11.28
CA PRO A 178 -17.12 15.75 10.57
C PRO A 178 -16.85 17.00 11.40
N ALA A 179 -17.09 16.97 12.71
CA ALA A 179 -16.83 18.12 13.60
C ALA A 179 -15.33 18.45 13.69
N ARG A 180 -14.46 17.47 13.50
CA ARG A 180 -13.00 17.62 13.58
C ARG A 180 -12.34 17.72 12.21
N HIS A 181 -12.85 16.97 11.22
CA HIS A 181 -12.19 16.76 9.94
C HIS A 181 -12.82 17.56 8.79
N VAL A 182 -13.96 18.22 8.99
CA VAL A 182 -14.56 19.09 7.97
C VAL A 182 -14.36 20.55 8.35
N SER A 183 -13.74 21.32 7.48
CA SER A 183 -13.45 22.73 7.73
C SER A 183 -13.51 23.54 6.45
N PRO A 184 -14.05 24.77 6.48
CA PRO A 184 -14.06 25.68 5.33
C PRO A 184 -12.68 26.27 4.98
N LEU A 185 -11.61 25.65 5.48
CA LEU A 185 -10.24 26.04 5.18
C LEU A 185 -9.98 25.97 3.68
N ALA A 186 -9.71 27.10 3.05
CA ALA A 186 -9.46 27.16 1.62
C ALA A 186 -8.01 26.76 1.24
N ARG A 187 -7.07 26.91 2.18
CA ARG A 187 -5.64 26.68 1.94
C ARG A 187 -4.89 26.31 3.22
N LEU A 188 -3.95 25.38 3.09
CA LEU A 188 -2.97 25.11 4.15
C LEU A 188 -2.07 26.32 4.39
N ASN A 189 -1.52 26.44 5.58
CA ASN A 189 -0.67 27.58 5.95
C ASN A 189 0.72 27.49 5.25
N PRO A 190 1.03 28.36 4.28
CA PRO A 190 2.30 28.29 3.55
C PRO A 190 3.53 28.55 4.42
N ALA A 191 3.37 29.17 5.59
CA ALA A 191 4.47 29.38 6.53
C ALA A 191 4.99 28.08 7.16
N ARG A 192 4.22 26.97 7.07
CA ARG A 192 4.61 25.66 7.61
C ARG A 192 5.32 24.76 6.62
N GLY A 193 5.56 25.21 5.40
CA GLY A 193 6.26 24.46 4.35
C GLY A 193 5.62 24.60 2.97
N GLU A 194 6.24 23.99 1.98
CA GLU A 194 5.77 24.00 0.60
C GLU A 194 4.47 23.22 0.46
N ILE A 195 3.50 23.80 -0.25
CA ILE A 195 2.23 23.16 -0.55
C ILE A 195 2.30 22.58 -1.96
N THR A 196 2.11 21.28 -2.06
CA THR A 196 1.99 20.56 -3.34
C THR A 196 0.50 20.37 -3.65
N TRP A 197 0.06 20.82 -4.82
CA TRP A 197 -1.25 20.48 -5.34
C TRP A 197 -1.23 19.11 -5.98
N ALA A 198 -2.14 18.23 -5.55
CA ALA A 198 -2.26 16.87 -6.04
C ALA A 198 -3.68 16.60 -6.56
N LEU A 199 -3.76 15.90 -7.67
CA LEU A 199 -5.01 15.49 -8.30
C LEU A 199 -5.04 13.97 -8.40
N GLY A 200 -6.06 13.36 -7.86
CA GLY A 200 -6.35 11.92 -8.01
C GLY A 200 -7.58 11.72 -8.87
N ILE A 201 -7.53 10.75 -9.77
CA ILE A 201 -8.61 10.47 -10.72
C ILE A 201 -8.91 8.97 -10.69
N ASP A 202 -10.16 8.61 -10.43
CA ASP A 202 -10.68 7.28 -10.67
C ASP A 202 -11.50 7.25 -11.95
N TYR A 203 -11.00 6.48 -12.92
CA TYR A 203 -11.62 6.34 -14.25
C TYR A 203 -12.58 5.16 -14.23
N SER A 204 -13.84 5.39 -13.94
CA SER A 204 -14.87 4.38 -14.15
C SER A 204 -15.05 4.08 -15.64
N ALA A 205 -15.29 2.82 -15.97
CA ALA A 205 -15.74 2.47 -17.32
C ALA A 205 -17.19 2.96 -17.51
N ALA A 206 -17.45 3.66 -18.61
CA ALA A 206 -18.69 4.37 -18.96
C ALA A 206 -19.99 3.53 -19.01
N GLN A 207 -20.03 2.34 -18.43
CA GLN A 207 -21.17 1.42 -18.43
C GLN A 207 -21.45 0.78 -17.08
N ARG A 208 -20.89 1.30 -15.99
CA ARG A 208 -21.07 0.73 -14.65
C ARG A 208 -21.86 1.67 -13.75
N GLU A 209 -22.47 1.10 -12.74
CA GLU A 209 -23.21 1.74 -11.65
C GLU A 209 -22.36 2.79 -10.89
N HIS A 210 -21.04 2.75 -11.06
CA HIS A 210 -20.06 3.65 -10.45
C HIS A 210 -19.69 4.80 -11.42
N GLY A 211 -19.61 6.00 -10.88
CA GLY A 211 -19.28 7.21 -11.63
C GLY A 211 -17.77 7.47 -11.71
N GLN A 212 -17.39 8.42 -12.56
CA GLN A 212 -16.01 8.93 -12.60
C GLN A 212 -15.80 9.95 -11.48
N THR A 213 -14.68 9.86 -10.78
CA THR A 213 -14.38 10.72 -9.62
C THR A 213 -12.99 11.34 -9.74
N ALA A 214 -12.88 12.61 -9.37
CA ALA A 214 -11.60 13.28 -9.19
C ALA A 214 -11.58 14.03 -7.85
N ALA A 215 -10.43 14.05 -7.19
CA ALA A 215 -10.21 14.77 -5.94
C ALA A 215 -8.99 15.67 -6.07
N LEU A 216 -9.15 16.96 -5.76
CA LEU A 216 -8.09 17.96 -5.72
C LEU A 216 -7.66 18.20 -4.27
N LEU A 217 -6.38 18.00 -3.98
CA LEU A 217 -5.80 18.07 -2.65
C LEU A 217 -4.65 19.08 -2.59
N GLN A 218 -4.47 19.65 -1.42
CA GLN A 218 -3.23 20.29 -1.00
C GLN A 218 -2.52 19.34 -0.03
N VAL A 219 -1.24 19.11 -0.24
CA VAL A 219 -0.40 18.29 0.63
C VAL A 219 0.83 19.09 1.04
N GLN A 220 1.09 19.16 2.32
CA GLN A 220 2.21 19.88 2.89
C GLN A 220 3.01 18.97 3.79
N SER A 221 4.28 18.73 3.46
CA SER A 221 5.19 17.99 4.33
C SER A 221 5.65 18.89 5.47
N GLN A 222 5.45 18.43 6.68
CA GLN A 222 5.83 19.09 7.92
C GLN A 222 6.79 18.21 8.71
N VAL A 223 7.59 18.81 9.56
CA VAL A 223 8.44 18.09 10.53
C VAL A 223 7.87 18.37 11.92
N ASP A 224 7.53 17.32 12.65
CA ASP A 224 7.04 17.47 14.02
C ASP A 224 8.18 17.84 15.00
N GLU A 225 7.83 18.12 16.25
CA GLU A 225 8.78 18.47 17.32
C GLU A 225 9.82 17.38 17.62
N HIS A 226 9.56 16.15 17.16
CA HIS A 226 10.48 15.02 17.27
C HIS A 226 11.29 14.76 15.99
N GLY A 227 11.27 15.68 15.01
CA GLY A 227 11.98 15.55 13.75
C GLY A 227 11.34 14.57 12.75
N ARG A 228 10.13 14.04 13.01
CA ARG A 228 9.44 13.10 12.13
C ARG A 228 8.67 13.83 11.04
N LYS A 229 8.82 13.37 9.81
CA LYS A 229 8.04 13.90 8.69
C LYS A 229 6.61 13.43 8.77
N ARG A 230 5.68 14.38 8.68
CA ARG A 230 4.24 14.15 8.57
C ARG A 230 3.68 15.00 7.44
N GLU A 231 2.60 14.54 6.83
CA GLU A 231 1.88 15.29 5.81
C GLU A 231 0.59 15.83 6.39
N ALA A 232 0.39 17.15 6.25
CA ALA A 232 -0.93 17.76 6.39
C ALA A 232 -1.64 17.70 5.03
N VAL A 233 -2.86 17.21 5.02
CA VAL A 233 -3.68 17.00 3.82
C VAL A 233 -4.97 17.79 3.92
N LEU A 234 -5.24 18.62 2.92
CA LEU A 234 -6.53 19.27 2.73
C LEU A 234 -7.17 18.77 1.43
N VAL A 235 -8.27 18.04 1.52
CA VAL A 235 -9.11 17.72 0.37
C VAL A 235 -9.91 18.96 0.04
N THR A 236 -9.55 19.63 -1.05
CA THR A 236 -9.99 21.00 -1.36
C THR A 236 -11.26 21.03 -2.21
N ASP A 237 -11.36 20.11 -3.18
CA ASP A 237 -12.49 20.05 -4.12
C ASP A 237 -12.64 18.64 -4.71
N GLU A 238 -13.82 18.34 -5.25
CA GLU A 238 -14.10 17.08 -5.92
C GLU A 238 -14.93 17.27 -7.20
N VAL A 239 -14.79 16.32 -8.10
CA VAL A 239 -15.71 16.08 -9.21
C VAL A 239 -16.25 14.66 -9.08
N VAL A 240 -17.56 14.53 -9.01
CA VAL A 240 -18.26 13.24 -9.03
C VAL A 240 -19.24 13.28 -10.21
N MET A 241 -19.05 12.37 -11.17
CA MET A 241 -19.90 12.29 -12.37
C MET A 241 -20.59 10.93 -12.39
N PRO A 242 -21.89 10.88 -12.75
CA PRO A 242 -22.60 9.62 -12.92
C PRO A 242 -21.98 8.77 -14.02
N GLY A 243 -22.14 7.44 -13.96
CA GLY A 243 -21.53 6.49 -14.89
C GLY A 243 -21.95 6.66 -16.37
N VAL A 244 -23.01 7.42 -16.63
CA VAL A 244 -23.48 7.76 -17.98
C VAL A 244 -22.76 8.99 -18.58
N ALA A 245 -21.96 9.72 -17.80
CA ALA A 245 -21.23 10.88 -18.28
C ALA A 245 -20.09 10.46 -19.23
N THR A 246 -19.86 11.30 -20.26
CA THR A 246 -18.76 11.06 -21.20
C THR A 246 -17.42 11.45 -20.59
N ASN A 247 -16.34 10.83 -21.07
CA ASN A 247 -14.98 11.19 -20.67
C ASN A 247 -14.63 12.65 -20.96
N THR A 248 -15.23 13.26 -22.00
CA THR A 248 -15.07 14.67 -22.32
C THR A 248 -15.73 15.56 -21.28
N GLN A 249 -16.98 15.27 -20.92
CA GLN A 249 -17.68 16.01 -19.86
C GLN A 249 -16.94 15.91 -18.51
N PHE A 250 -16.42 14.74 -18.19
CA PHE A 250 -15.62 14.57 -16.99
C PHE A 250 -14.32 15.38 -17.04
N ALA A 251 -13.60 15.34 -18.17
CA ALA A 251 -12.39 16.13 -18.37
C ALA A 251 -12.65 17.64 -18.23
N ASP A 252 -13.74 18.13 -18.80
CA ASP A 252 -14.14 19.53 -18.67
C ASP A 252 -14.38 19.91 -17.21
N LYS A 253 -15.13 19.10 -16.47
CA LYS A 253 -15.38 19.34 -15.04
C LYS A 253 -14.11 19.29 -14.18
N VAL A 254 -13.17 18.41 -14.50
CA VAL A 254 -11.86 18.37 -13.82
C VAL A 254 -11.06 19.64 -14.09
N LEU A 255 -11.05 20.13 -15.32
CA LEU A 255 -10.36 21.38 -15.67
C LEU A 255 -11.04 22.59 -15.02
N ASP A 256 -12.37 22.67 -15.06
CA ASP A 256 -13.14 23.73 -14.39
C ASP A 256 -12.87 23.74 -12.87
N MET A 257 -12.71 22.55 -12.24
CA MET A 257 -12.31 22.44 -10.83
C MET A 257 -10.92 23.04 -10.59
N VAL A 258 -9.94 22.68 -11.42
CA VAL A 258 -8.56 23.21 -11.30
C VAL A 258 -8.54 24.73 -11.49
N GLU A 259 -9.21 25.25 -12.52
CA GLU A 259 -9.30 26.67 -12.83
C GLU A 259 -10.02 27.48 -11.74
N ARG A 260 -11.05 26.92 -11.10
CA ARG A 260 -11.79 27.53 -9.98
C ARG A 260 -10.89 27.85 -8.78
N HIS A 261 -9.82 27.10 -8.61
CA HIS A 261 -8.81 27.34 -7.56
C HIS A 261 -7.66 28.26 -8.05
N GLY A 262 -7.81 28.92 -9.19
CA GLY A 262 -6.79 29.78 -9.77
C GLY A 262 -5.54 29.03 -10.25
N LEU A 263 -5.67 27.73 -10.47
CA LEU A 263 -4.57 26.86 -10.90
C LEU A 263 -4.64 26.61 -12.41
N ARG A 264 -3.47 26.47 -12.99
CA ARG A 264 -3.33 25.89 -14.33
C ARG A 264 -2.90 24.43 -14.19
N TRP A 265 -3.16 23.62 -15.18
CA TRP A 265 -2.73 22.21 -15.16
C TRP A 265 -1.24 22.03 -14.81
N ARG A 266 -0.39 22.93 -15.23
CA ARG A 266 1.05 22.92 -14.94
C ARG A 266 1.40 23.19 -13.47
N ASP A 267 0.49 23.80 -12.73
CA ASP A 267 0.68 24.14 -11.32
C ASP A 267 0.37 22.94 -10.41
N LEU A 268 -0.22 21.88 -10.96
CA LEU A 268 -0.41 20.61 -10.27
C LEU A 268 0.93 19.89 -10.14
N GLY A 269 1.42 19.72 -8.91
CA GLY A 269 2.67 19.04 -8.64
C GLY A 269 2.59 17.52 -8.89
N LYS A 270 1.44 16.90 -8.60
CA LYS A 270 1.20 15.46 -8.77
C LYS A 270 -0.19 15.20 -9.35
N VAL A 271 -0.26 14.35 -10.38
CA VAL A 271 -1.52 13.87 -10.96
C VAL A 271 -1.42 12.36 -11.11
N HIS A 272 -2.33 11.62 -10.47
CA HIS A 272 -2.36 10.18 -10.50
C HIS A 272 -3.78 9.68 -10.77
N GLY A 273 -3.87 8.60 -11.48
CA GLY A 273 -5.14 7.92 -11.71
C GLY A 273 -4.97 6.42 -11.66
N ASP A 274 -6.08 5.69 -11.76
CA ASP A 274 -6.05 4.24 -11.87
C ASP A 274 -5.23 3.82 -13.10
N ASN A 275 -4.56 2.68 -12.98
CA ASN A 275 -3.85 2.08 -14.11
C ASN A 275 -4.77 1.05 -14.80
N PRO A 276 -5.29 1.38 -15.97
CA PRO A 276 -6.30 0.59 -16.66
C PRO A 276 -5.77 -0.68 -17.34
N VAL A 277 -4.54 -1.12 -17.05
CA VAL A 277 -3.85 -2.22 -17.78
C VAL A 277 -4.62 -3.53 -17.75
N ARG A 278 -5.55 -3.73 -16.81
CA ARG A 278 -6.32 -4.98 -16.68
C ARG A 278 -7.68 -5.00 -17.39
N SER A 279 -8.19 -3.86 -17.84
CA SER A 279 -9.47 -3.79 -18.53
C SER A 279 -9.33 -3.02 -19.84
N ARG A 280 -9.71 -3.63 -20.97
CA ARG A 280 -9.80 -2.94 -22.26
C ARG A 280 -10.61 -1.65 -22.17
N TRP A 281 -11.64 -1.64 -21.36
CA TRP A 281 -12.56 -0.53 -21.16
C TRP A 281 -11.95 0.59 -20.30
N GLY A 282 -11.31 0.26 -19.19
CA GLY A 282 -10.64 1.25 -18.34
C GLY A 282 -9.47 1.95 -19.05
N MET A 283 -8.71 1.22 -19.87
CA MET A 283 -7.64 1.83 -20.69
C MET A 283 -8.19 2.81 -21.72
N LYS A 284 -9.36 2.50 -22.32
CA LYS A 284 -10.03 3.38 -23.26
C LYS A 284 -10.50 4.66 -22.57
N SER A 285 -11.14 4.55 -21.41
CA SER A 285 -11.63 5.70 -20.63
C SER A 285 -10.49 6.64 -20.22
N ASN A 286 -9.39 6.11 -19.71
CA ASN A 286 -8.19 6.90 -19.37
C ASN A 286 -7.63 7.63 -20.60
N ILE A 287 -7.45 6.93 -21.72
CA ILE A 287 -6.92 7.55 -22.96
C ILE A 287 -7.85 8.64 -23.48
N GLU A 288 -9.15 8.42 -23.46
CA GLU A 288 -10.15 9.37 -23.91
C GLU A 288 -10.20 10.61 -23.00
N THR A 289 -10.23 10.44 -21.69
CA THR A 289 -10.14 11.54 -20.72
C THR A 289 -8.87 12.35 -20.91
N MET A 290 -7.73 11.68 -21.08
CA MET A 290 -6.45 12.32 -21.35
C MET A 290 -6.44 13.13 -22.66
N ARG A 291 -7.04 12.57 -23.72
CA ARG A 291 -7.18 13.27 -25.00
C ARG A 291 -8.08 14.50 -24.87
N ALA A 292 -9.18 14.40 -24.13
CA ALA A 292 -10.08 15.51 -23.87
C ALA A 292 -9.37 16.64 -23.11
N ILE A 293 -8.66 16.32 -22.02
CA ILE A 293 -7.84 17.29 -21.28
C ILE A 293 -6.79 17.94 -22.20
N SER A 294 -6.10 17.15 -22.98
CA SER A 294 -5.08 17.59 -23.91
C SER A 294 -5.63 18.56 -24.97
N SER A 295 -6.78 18.21 -25.55
CA SER A 295 -7.46 19.04 -26.53
C SER A 295 -7.90 20.37 -25.93
N ARG A 296 -8.51 20.34 -24.73
CA ARG A 296 -8.96 21.56 -24.03
C ARG A 296 -7.80 22.53 -23.70
N LEU A 297 -6.66 21.96 -23.29
CA LEU A 297 -5.46 22.73 -22.94
C LEU A 297 -4.63 23.16 -24.16
N GLY A 298 -4.97 22.71 -25.37
CA GLY A 298 -4.19 22.99 -26.58
C GLY A 298 -2.77 22.39 -26.56
N VAL A 299 -2.54 21.31 -25.78
CA VAL A 299 -1.24 20.64 -25.64
C VAL A 299 -1.30 19.21 -26.16
N SER A 300 -0.16 18.64 -26.56
CA SER A 300 -0.16 17.25 -27.00
C SER A 300 -0.36 16.28 -25.81
N PRO A 301 -0.99 15.10 -26.01
CA PRO A 301 -1.12 14.10 -24.96
C PRO A 301 0.23 13.66 -24.36
N ARG A 302 1.32 13.79 -25.12
CA ARG A 302 2.68 13.51 -24.64
C ARG A 302 3.14 14.54 -23.60
N ALA A 303 2.73 15.80 -23.75
CA ALA A 303 3.05 16.87 -22.79
C ALA A 303 2.37 16.66 -21.43
N LEU A 304 1.22 15.97 -21.39
CA LEU A 304 0.55 15.61 -20.13
C LEU A 304 1.22 14.40 -19.41
N ARG A 305 1.87 13.52 -20.17
CA ARG A 305 2.44 12.25 -19.65
C ARG A 305 3.43 12.41 -18.49
N PRO A 306 4.36 13.38 -18.49
CA PRO A 306 5.30 13.52 -17.37
C PRO A 306 4.63 13.86 -16.03
N ARG A 307 3.40 14.39 -16.08
CA ARG A 307 2.66 14.84 -14.89
C ARG A 307 1.57 13.88 -14.45
N ILE A 308 1.08 13.05 -15.37
CA ILE A 308 0.23 11.90 -15.04
C ILE A 308 1.15 10.71 -14.85
N LEU A 309 1.70 10.60 -13.67
CA LEU A 309 2.46 9.43 -13.29
C LEU A 309 1.49 8.25 -13.24
N LYS A 310 1.60 7.36 -14.22
CA LYS A 310 0.93 6.06 -14.16
C LYS A 310 1.23 5.45 -12.80
N ALA A 311 0.21 4.96 -12.12
CA ALA A 311 0.40 3.98 -11.08
C ALA A 311 1.19 2.84 -11.69
N LYS A 312 2.48 2.72 -11.39
CA LYS A 312 3.40 1.77 -12.04
C LYS A 312 3.00 0.32 -11.86
N ASP A 313 2.19 0.06 -10.87
CA ASP A 313 1.70 -1.25 -10.54
C ASP A 313 0.17 -1.24 -10.60
N GLY A 314 -0.35 -1.57 -11.77
CA GLY A 314 -1.77 -1.89 -12.00
C GLY A 314 -2.24 -3.17 -11.30
N THR A 315 -1.55 -3.54 -10.27
CA THR A 315 -2.06 -4.43 -9.26
C THR A 315 -2.78 -3.56 -8.24
N GLN A 316 -4.09 -3.44 -8.38
CA GLN A 316 -4.94 -3.42 -7.20
C GLN A 316 -4.72 -4.78 -6.50
N SER A 317 -3.51 -5.03 -6.01
CA SER A 317 -3.35 -6.03 -4.98
C SER A 317 -4.16 -5.52 -3.80
N ALA A 318 -4.95 -6.38 -3.17
CA ALA A 318 -5.67 -6.03 -1.95
C ALA A 318 -4.78 -5.23 -0.97
N GLY A 319 -3.47 -5.50 -0.95
CA GLY A 319 -2.48 -4.79 -0.16
C GLY A 319 -2.27 -3.30 -0.49
N THR A 320 -2.45 -2.85 -1.74
CA THR A 320 -2.28 -1.42 -2.06
C THR A 320 -3.51 -0.61 -1.64
N VAL A 321 -4.70 -1.21 -1.69
CA VAL A 321 -5.94 -0.58 -1.20
C VAL A 321 -5.87 -0.43 0.31
N SER A 322 -5.58 -1.52 1.03
CA SER A 322 -5.50 -1.51 2.49
C SER A 322 -4.42 -0.56 3.01
N THR A 323 -3.22 -0.52 2.38
CA THR A 323 -2.16 0.42 2.75
C THR A 323 -2.60 1.87 2.56
N GLY A 324 -3.24 2.19 1.44
CA GLY A 324 -3.74 3.54 1.18
C GLY A 324 -4.84 3.95 2.15
N CYS A 325 -5.78 3.06 2.45
CA CYS A 325 -6.84 3.31 3.43
C CYS A 325 -6.30 3.45 4.85
N ARG A 326 -5.30 2.64 5.22
CA ARG A 326 -4.60 2.79 6.50
C ARG A 326 -3.90 4.14 6.61
N TYR A 327 -3.26 4.63 5.55
CA TYR A 327 -2.65 5.95 5.53
C TYR A 327 -3.70 7.05 5.80
N LEU A 328 -4.85 7.00 5.13
CA LEU A 328 -5.95 7.94 5.37
C LEU A 328 -6.45 7.87 6.81
N HIS A 329 -6.64 6.65 7.34
CA HIS A 329 -7.07 6.46 8.74
C HIS A 329 -6.07 7.08 9.72
N VAL A 330 -4.77 6.83 9.55
CA VAL A 330 -3.71 7.41 10.39
C VAL A 330 -3.70 8.94 10.29
N ALA A 331 -3.88 9.48 9.08
CA ALA A 331 -3.96 10.94 8.89
C ALA A 331 -5.16 11.55 9.63
N MET A 332 -6.30 10.86 9.68
CA MET A 332 -7.47 11.30 10.45
C MET A 332 -7.22 11.20 11.96
N VAL A 333 -6.71 10.08 12.46
CA VAL A 333 -6.41 9.88 13.87
C VAL A 333 -5.49 10.97 14.42
N HIS A 334 -4.55 11.45 13.61
CA HIS A 334 -3.62 12.53 13.97
C HIS A 334 -4.11 13.93 13.57
N GLU A 335 -5.35 14.09 13.11
CA GLU A 335 -5.93 15.36 12.64
C GLU A 335 -5.13 16.04 11.52
N ASN A 336 -4.41 15.25 10.76
CA ASN A 336 -3.61 15.71 9.61
C ASN A 336 -4.39 15.68 8.30
N LEU A 337 -5.63 15.20 8.28
CA LEU A 337 -6.52 15.21 7.13
C LEU A 337 -7.75 16.05 7.42
N VAL A 338 -7.95 17.06 6.58
CA VAL A 338 -9.13 17.94 6.60
C VAL A 338 -9.81 17.91 5.24
N VAL A 339 -11.13 17.93 5.23
CA VAL A 339 -11.95 17.92 4.03
C VAL A 339 -12.77 19.22 3.96
N HIS A 340 -12.71 19.91 2.84
CA HIS A 340 -13.52 21.11 2.64
C HIS A 340 -15.01 20.73 2.50
N PRO A 341 -15.98 21.49 3.08
CA PRO A 341 -17.41 21.15 3.04
C PRO A 341 -18.01 20.97 1.64
N ARG A 342 -17.40 21.55 0.60
CA ARG A 342 -17.85 21.35 -0.79
C ARG A 342 -17.63 19.95 -1.32
N CYS A 343 -16.76 19.16 -0.67
CA CYS A 343 -16.49 17.77 -1.01
C CYS A 343 -17.53 16.84 -0.34
N SER A 344 -18.80 17.12 -0.56
CA SER A 344 -19.91 16.39 0.11
C SER A 344 -19.90 14.89 -0.21
N GLY A 345 -19.54 14.52 -1.43
CA GLY A 345 -19.44 13.13 -1.83
C GLY A 345 -18.29 12.40 -1.15
N ILE A 346 -17.14 13.04 -0.99
CA ILE A 346 -16.01 12.47 -0.24
C ILE A 346 -16.34 12.37 1.25
N ILE A 347 -17.01 13.38 1.84
CA ILE A 347 -17.46 13.35 3.23
C ILE A 347 -18.40 12.16 3.44
N ASP A 348 -19.39 11.99 2.57
CA ASP A 348 -20.32 10.86 2.61
C ASP A 348 -19.57 9.52 2.48
N ALA A 349 -18.60 9.42 1.55
CA ALA A 349 -17.80 8.22 1.37
C ALA A 349 -16.99 7.85 2.62
N LEU A 350 -16.39 8.83 3.30
CA LEU A 350 -15.65 8.61 4.54
C LEU A 350 -16.56 8.18 5.70
N GLN A 351 -17.84 8.56 5.68
CA GLN A 351 -18.82 8.21 6.70
C GLN A 351 -19.53 6.87 6.45
N THR A 352 -19.56 6.39 5.20
CA THR A 352 -20.44 5.25 4.84
C THR A 352 -19.70 4.03 4.32
N TRP A 353 -18.46 4.20 3.81
CA TRP A 353 -17.74 3.08 3.19
C TRP A 353 -17.31 2.02 4.21
N ASP A 354 -17.71 0.78 3.92
CA ASP A 354 -17.49 -0.41 4.75
C ASP A 354 -16.37 -1.34 4.23
N PHE A 355 -15.50 -0.81 3.37
CA PHE A 355 -14.46 -1.55 2.66
C PHE A 355 -14.97 -2.49 1.55
N ASP A 356 -16.27 -2.56 1.29
CA ASP A 356 -16.77 -3.33 0.15
C ASP A 356 -16.27 -2.73 -1.18
N PRO A 357 -15.60 -3.53 -2.04
CA PRO A 357 -15.15 -3.06 -3.35
C PRO A 357 -16.29 -2.71 -4.31
N LYS A 358 -17.52 -3.12 -4.02
CA LYS A 358 -18.72 -2.80 -4.80
C LYS A 358 -19.47 -1.57 -4.27
N HIS A 359 -19.10 -1.06 -3.10
CA HIS A 359 -19.77 0.10 -2.51
C HIS A 359 -19.52 1.35 -3.37
N PRO A 360 -20.55 2.17 -3.69
CA PRO A 360 -20.42 3.36 -4.55
C PRO A 360 -19.44 4.42 -4.04
N ALA A 361 -19.23 4.46 -2.72
CA ALA A 361 -18.27 5.35 -2.08
C ALA A 361 -16.79 5.04 -2.41
N LYS A 362 -16.50 3.81 -2.87
CA LYS A 362 -15.13 3.34 -3.15
C LYS A 362 -14.37 4.24 -4.12
N ASP A 363 -15.01 4.66 -5.21
CA ASP A 363 -14.35 5.44 -6.26
C ASP A 363 -13.88 6.81 -5.72
N ARG A 364 -14.61 7.39 -4.76
CA ARG A 364 -14.24 8.64 -4.07
C ARG A 364 -13.05 8.44 -3.13
N ILE A 365 -13.02 7.33 -2.41
CA ILE A 365 -11.87 6.95 -1.58
C ILE A 365 -10.64 6.66 -2.45
N ASP A 366 -10.83 5.99 -3.58
CA ASP A 366 -9.78 5.70 -4.53
C ASP A 366 -9.19 6.98 -5.14
N ALA A 367 -10.00 7.97 -5.48
CA ALA A 367 -9.53 9.27 -5.97
C ALA A 367 -8.60 9.95 -4.95
N ILE A 368 -8.95 9.97 -3.66
CA ILE A 368 -8.06 10.52 -2.61
C ILE A 368 -6.76 9.70 -2.51
N ARG A 369 -6.86 8.38 -2.48
CA ARG A 369 -5.68 7.49 -2.41
C ARG A 369 -4.75 7.67 -3.59
N TYR A 370 -5.29 7.88 -4.80
CA TYR A 370 -4.48 8.13 -6.00
C TYR A 370 -3.78 9.48 -5.91
N ALA A 371 -4.45 10.53 -5.44
CA ALA A 371 -3.80 11.82 -5.21
C ALA A 371 -2.63 11.70 -4.23
N LEU A 372 -2.79 10.93 -3.16
CA LEU A 372 -1.80 10.75 -2.10
C LEU A 372 -0.75 9.68 -2.40
N LYS A 373 -0.84 8.98 -3.51
CA LYS A 373 0.07 7.87 -3.86
C LYS A 373 1.56 8.18 -3.68
N PRO A 374 2.11 9.36 -4.04
CA PRO A 374 3.52 9.68 -3.85
C PRO A 374 3.99 9.67 -2.40
N TRP A 375 3.09 9.98 -1.47
CA TRP A 375 3.37 10.02 -0.03
C TRP A 375 3.12 8.66 0.64
N ILE A 376 2.10 7.93 0.15
CA ILE A 376 1.85 6.55 0.60
C ILE A 376 3.01 5.62 0.17
N PHE A 377 3.58 5.84 -1.03
CA PHE A 377 4.63 5.01 -1.61
C PHE A 377 5.82 5.86 -2.10
N PRO A 378 6.59 6.49 -1.20
CA PRO A 378 7.58 7.51 -1.55
C PRO A 378 8.72 7.01 -2.47
N TYR A 379 8.94 5.72 -2.57
CA TYR A 379 10.03 5.13 -3.37
C TYR A 379 9.55 4.27 -4.56
N GLY A 380 8.29 4.42 -4.97
CA GLY A 380 7.73 3.63 -6.08
C GLY A 380 7.64 2.13 -5.81
N SER A 381 7.79 1.71 -4.54
CA SER A 381 7.53 0.34 -4.12
C SER A 381 6.03 0.14 -3.93
N SER A 382 5.50 -0.96 -4.41
CA SER A 382 4.15 -1.44 -4.08
C SER A 382 4.02 -1.87 -2.61
N LYS A 383 5.13 -1.89 -1.89
CA LYS A 383 5.20 -2.11 -0.45
C LYS A 383 5.12 -0.75 0.21
N GLY A 384 4.04 -0.50 0.91
CA GLY A 384 3.87 0.66 1.79
C GLY A 384 5.07 0.85 2.71
N PRO A 385 5.15 1.95 3.47
CA PRO A 385 6.18 2.09 4.46
C PRO A 385 6.10 0.86 5.36
N MET A 386 6.95 -0.13 5.06
CA MET A 386 7.22 -1.16 6.05
C MET A 386 7.65 -0.38 7.28
N LEU A 387 6.99 -0.62 8.40
CA LEU A 387 7.61 -0.41 9.69
C LEU A 387 9.00 -1.05 9.55
N ARG A 388 10.01 -0.22 9.33
CA ARG A 388 11.39 -0.68 9.32
C ARG A 388 11.71 -0.93 10.77
N VAL A 389 11.39 -2.13 11.20
CA VAL A 389 11.96 -2.72 12.40
C VAL A 389 13.43 -2.90 12.05
N GLY A 390 14.30 -2.14 12.70
CA GLY A 390 15.74 -2.26 12.61
C GLY A 390 16.23 -3.50 13.28
#